data_aba38cdfdae7d0ebd48dcfb4127f0580
#
_entry.id   aba38cdfdae7d0ebd48dcfb4127f0580
#
_cell.length_a   1.000
_cell.length_b   1.000
_cell.length_c   1.000
_cell.angle_alpha   90.00
_cell.angle_beta   90.00
_cell.angle_gamma   90.00
#
_symmetry.space_group_name_H-M   'P 1'
#
loop_
_entity.id
_entity.type
_entity.pdbx_description
1 polymer ?
#
loop_
_entity_poly.entity_id
_entity_poly.type
_entity_poly.pdbx_seq_one_letter_code
_entity_poly.pdbx_strand_id
1 'polypeptide(L)'
;MTRFIFITGGVVSSLGKGITSASLAAILEARGLSITMLKLDPYINVDPGTMSPFQHGEVFVTEDGAETDLDLGHYERFSKTIMSRKNNFTTGRVYEEVLKRERRGDYLGATIQVIPHITDEIKLRIENGAGDADVALVEIGGTVGDIESQPFLEAVRQLRVELGAEKALFVHLTLVPFISTAGETKTKPTQHSVKELRSIGIQPDILVCRSEKEIDQSARRKIALFTNVELPAVISLPDTDSIYRIPSTLGAAGLDEIVVNKLRLKCPTANFTEWDQVVESHLNPEQEIRLAMVGKYTDLLDAYKSLNEAIIHAGIQTRTRVEIEYIDSTDIMDNGAKSLLGHNAILVPGGFGERGFEGKILATQFARENKIPFLGICLGLQAAVIDYARNVAGLHGANSTEFEGECAHPVIALIHEWTTASGDKEFRSKNSDLGGTMRLGAQKCLLEQGSTTQRCYGSHEVFERHRHRYEFNNNYIDLLSEAGLNFVGKSSDGMLVEVVEIAKHPWFVGCQFHPEFTSTPSCLLYTSPSPRDVEESGMAGCGCKK
;
A
#
# COMPACT_ATOMS: atom_id res chain seq x y z
N MET A 1 11.50 7.49 -25.92
CA MET A 1 10.86 6.17 -26.10
C MET A 1 11.18 5.33 -24.88
N THR A 2 10.19 4.87 -24.18
CA THR A 2 10.28 4.16 -22.91
C THR A 2 11.09 2.86 -23.02
N ARG A 3 11.88 2.55 -22.00
CA ARG A 3 12.58 1.27 -21.80
C ARG A 3 11.78 0.42 -20.83
N PHE A 4 11.76 -0.89 -21.04
CA PHE A 4 10.97 -1.82 -20.22
C PHE A 4 11.90 -2.74 -19.42
N ILE A 5 11.59 -2.92 -18.15
CA ILE A 5 12.23 -3.91 -17.28
C ILE A 5 11.12 -4.85 -16.81
N PHE A 6 11.14 -6.07 -17.32
CA PHE A 6 10.19 -7.11 -16.92
C PHE A 6 10.75 -7.88 -15.73
N ILE A 7 10.01 -7.90 -14.62
CA ILE A 7 10.42 -8.54 -13.37
C ILE A 7 9.58 -9.78 -13.15
N THR A 8 10.24 -10.93 -13.10
CA THR A 8 9.63 -12.24 -12.87
C THR A 8 10.18 -12.85 -11.60
N GLY A 9 9.46 -13.78 -10.98
CA GLY A 9 9.92 -14.50 -9.81
C GLY A 9 9.69 -16.00 -9.93
N GLY A 10 10.53 -16.77 -9.27
CA GLY A 10 10.41 -18.21 -9.25
C GLY A 10 10.76 -18.81 -7.89
N VAL A 11 10.63 -20.13 -7.79
CA VAL A 11 10.87 -20.97 -6.61
C VAL A 11 9.71 -20.90 -5.59
N VAL A 12 9.40 -19.73 -5.04
CA VAL A 12 8.34 -19.55 -4.02
C VAL A 12 7.62 -18.20 -4.20
N SER A 13 6.39 -18.13 -3.68
CA SER A 13 5.67 -16.87 -3.51
C SER A 13 6.32 -16.02 -2.39
N SER A 14 5.94 -14.77 -2.25
CA SER A 14 6.44 -13.85 -1.22
C SER A 14 7.97 -13.69 -1.20
N LEU A 15 8.62 -13.90 -2.35
CA LEU A 15 10.07 -13.77 -2.51
C LEU A 15 10.57 -12.33 -2.40
N GLY A 16 9.66 -11.35 -2.40
CA GLY A 16 9.97 -9.92 -2.34
C GLY A 16 10.14 -9.26 -3.70
N LYS A 17 9.39 -9.73 -4.72
CA LYS A 17 9.36 -9.06 -6.05
C LYS A 17 8.99 -7.60 -5.93
N GLY A 18 7.88 -7.27 -5.24
CA GLY A 18 7.40 -5.90 -5.06
C GLY A 18 8.45 -4.97 -4.48
N ILE A 19 9.09 -5.37 -3.39
CA ILE A 19 10.16 -4.58 -2.75
C ILE A 19 11.40 -4.46 -3.65
N THR A 20 11.78 -5.53 -4.36
CA THR A 20 12.93 -5.49 -5.29
C THR A 20 12.63 -4.58 -6.48
N SER A 21 11.42 -4.65 -7.03
CA SER A 21 10.94 -3.78 -8.11
C SER A 21 10.95 -2.31 -7.67
N ALA A 22 10.37 -2.03 -6.51
CA ALA A 22 10.31 -0.70 -5.91
C ALA A 22 11.72 -0.14 -5.61
N SER A 23 12.62 -0.99 -5.09
CA SER A 23 14.01 -0.59 -4.83
C SER A 23 14.75 -0.27 -6.13
N LEU A 24 14.57 -1.05 -7.19
CA LEU A 24 15.17 -0.73 -8.49
C LEU A 24 14.59 0.57 -9.07
N ALA A 25 13.29 0.83 -8.91
CA ALA A 25 12.67 2.10 -9.28
C ALA A 25 13.33 3.27 -8.53
N ALA A 26 13.46 3.17 -7.20
CA ALA A 26 14.12 4.17 -6.36
C ALA A 26 15.56 4.47 -6.82
N ILE A 27 16.33 3.43 -7.15
CA ILE A 27 17.70 3.58 -7.64
C ILE A 27 17.74 4.33 -8.98
N LEU A 28 16.84 3.99 -9.91
CA LEU A 28 16.78 4.64 -11.21
C LEU A 28 16.29 6.09 -11.12
N GLU A 29 15.35 6.39 -10.20
CA GLU A 29 14.96 7.77 -9.87
C GLU A 29 16.10 8.56 -9.23
N ALA A 30 16.91 7.93 -8.35
CA ALA A 30 18.11 8.53 -7.79
C ALA A 30 19.19 8.86 -8.84
N ARG A 31 19.07 8.29 -10.05
CA ARG A 31 19.84 8.62 -11.25
C ARG A 31 19.18 9.70 -12.13
N GLY A 32 18.05 10.27 -11.70
CA GLY A 32 17.34 11.33 -12.40
C GLY A 32 16.45 10.87 -13.54
N LEU A 33 16.12 9.58 -13.62
CA LEU A 33 15.21 9.02 -14.63
C LEU A 33 13.76 9.13 -14.15
N SER A 34 12.85 9.39 -15.08
CA SER A 34 11.41 9.28 -14.84
C SER A 34 10.98 7.82 -14.92
N ILE A 35 10.31 7.35 -13.88
CA ILE A 35 9.96 5.93 -13.72
C ILE A 35 8.44 5.78 -13.64
N THR A 36 7.93 4.69 -14.19
CA THR A 36 6.61 4.16 -13.87
C THR A 36 6.68 2.68 -13.57
N MET A 37 5.71 2.19 -12.81
CA MET A 37 5.66 0.79 -12.41
C MET A 37 4.30 0.19 -12.74
N LEU A 38 4.29 -1.08 -13.17
CA LEU A 38 3.07 -1.82 -13.49
C LEU A 38 3.08 -3.16 -12.76
N LYS A 39 1.95 -3.54 -12.21
CA LYS A 39 1.69 -4.84 -11.60
C LYS A 39 0.70 -5.63 -12.44
N LEU A 40 1.08 -6.84 -12.82
CA LEU A 40 0.28 -7.80 -13.57
C LEU A 40 -0.08 -8.96 -12.67
N ASP A 41 -1.35 -9.07 -12.28
CA ASP A 41 -1.82 -10.08 -11.34
C ASP A 41 -2.52 -11.24 -12.05
N PRO A 42 -2.04 -12.48 -11.86
CA PRO A 42 -2.51 -13.63 -12.65
C PRO A 42 -3.87 -14.20 -12.22
N TYR A 43 -4.50 -13.68 -11.16
CA TYR A 43 -5.81 -14.17 -10.73
C TYR A 43 -6.96 -13.69 -11.63
N ILE A 44 -8.10 -14.43 -11.56
CA ILE A 44 -9.29 -14.21 -12.41
C ILE A 44 -10.24 -13.14 -11.84
N ASN A 45 -10.06 -12.67 -10.62
CA ASN A 45 -10.83 -11.55 -10.09
C ASN A 45 -10.62 -10.32 -10.98
N VAL A 46 -11.67 -9.55 -11.22
CA VAL A 46 -11.59 -8.32 -12.04
C VAL A 46 -10.73 -7.26 -11.33
N ASP A 47 -10.89 -7.17 -10.02
CA ASP A 47 -10.06 -6.37 -9.11
C ASP A 47 -10.02 -7.03 -7.72
N PRO A 48 -9.13 -6.59 -6.80
CA PRO A 48 -9.03 -7.14 -5.46
C PRO A 48 -10.06 -6.58 -4.45
N GLY A 49 -10.92 -5.65 -4.83
CA GLY A 49 -11.82 -4.94 -3.90
C GLY A 49 -12.75 -5.83 -3.08
N THR A 50 -13.12 -7.01 -3.60
CA THR A 50 -13.94 -8.00 -2.92
C THR A 50 -13.17 -9.17 -2.33
N MET A 51 -11.83 -9.18 -2.46
CA MET A 51 -10.99 -10.26 -1.97
C MET A 51 -10.83 -10.19 -0.45
N SER A 52 -10.70 -11.36 0.17
CA SER A 52 -10.49 -11.44 1.61
C SER A 52 -9.07 -10.99 1.99
N PRO A 53 -8.91 -10.05 2.93
CA PRO A 53 -7.59 -9.66 3.43
C PRO A 53 -6.79 -10.83 4.00
N PHE A 54 -7.44 -11.90 4.47
CA PHE A 54 -6.77 -13.11 4.95
C PHE A 54 -6.04 -13.89 3.85
N GLN A 55 -6.42 -13.71 2.59
CA GLN A 55 -5.82 -14.43 1.46
C GLN A 55 -4.83 -13.57 0.66
N HIS A 56 -5.11 -12.28 0.56
CA HIS A 56 -4.38 -11.37 -0.34
C HIS A 56 -3.72 -10.18 0.37
N GLY A 57 -3.91 -10.06 1.70
CA GLY A 57 -3.45 -8.90 2.44
C GLY A 57 -4.34 -7.67 2.19
N GLU A 58 -3.75 -6.50 2.36
CA GLU A 58 -4.41 -5.21 2.21
C GLU A 58 -4.83 -4.95 0.75
N VAL A 59 -6.01 -4.34 0.59
CA VAL A 59 -6.41 -3.71 -0.67
C VAL A 59 -5.90 -2.28 -0.67
N PHE A 60 -4.92 -2.00 -1.52
CA PHE A 60 -4.37 -0.66 -1.68
C PHE A 60 -5.26 0.16 -2.63
N VAL A 61 -5.51 1.44 -2.28
CA VAL A 61 -6.33 2.33 -3.11
C VAL A 61 -5.43 3.39 -3.74
N THR A 62 -5.48 3.50 -5.07
CA THR A 62 -4.74 4.51 -5.82
C THR A 62 -5.39 5.89 -5.74
N GLU A 63 -4.69 6.94 -6.20
CA GLU A 63 -5.21 8.31 -6.19
C GLU A 63 -6.52 8.43 -6.99
N ASP A 64 -6.63 7.76 -8.13
CA ASP A 64 -7.83 7.75 -9.00
C ASP A 64 -8.90 6.72 -8.56
N GLY A 65 -8.76 6.14 -7.36
CA GLY A 65 -9.76 5.27 -6.75
C GLY A 65 -9.80 3.83 -7.28
N ALA A 66 -8.71 3.33 -7.87
CA ALA A 66 -8.62 1.92 -8.17
C ALA A 66 -8.27 1.12 -6.92
N GLU A 67 -8.99 0.02 -6.68
CA GLU A 67 -8.64 -0.98 -5.68
C GLU A 67 -7.62 -1.94 -6.30
N THR A 68 -6.46 -2.10 -5.66
CA THR A 68 -5.31 -2.78 -6.25
C THR A 68 -4.61 -3.68 -5.23
N ASP A 69 -3.65 -4.47 -5.72
CA ASP A 69 -2.76 -5.27 -4.89
C ASP A 69 -1.88 -4.39 -3.98
N LEU A 70 -1.50 -4.92 -2.83
CA LEU A 70 -0.67 -4.25 -1.81
C LEU A 70 0.72 -3.83 -2.33
N ASP A 71 1.21 -4.46 -3.40
CA ASP A 71 2.52 -4.13 -3.99
C ASP A 71 2.56 -2.70 -4.55
N LEU A 72 1.40 -2.13 -4.97
CA LEU A 72 1.36 -0.74 -5.41
C LEU A 72 1.70 0.23 -4.27
N GLY A 73 1.36 -0.13 -3.04
CA GLY A 73 1.79 0.60 -1.86
C GLY A 73 3.32 0.58 -1.70
N HIS A 74 3.98 -0.56 -1.95
CA HIS A 74 5.44 -0.60 -1.98
C HIS A 74 6.03 0.31 -3.05
N TYR A 75 5.41 0.35 -4.24
CA TYR A 75 5.87 1.20 -5.32
C TYR A 75 5.85 2.68 -4.94
N GLU A 76 4.73 3.17 -4.42
CA GLU A 76 4.61 4.58 -4.00
C GLU A 76 5.48 4.93 -2.79
N ARG A 77 5.75 4.00 -1.89
CA ARG A 77 6.64 4.24 -0.75
C ARG A 77 8.11 4.37 -1.14
N PHE A 78 8.53 3.72 -2.22
CA PHE A 78 9.93 3.71 -2.67
C PHE A 78 10.19 4.64 -3.86
N SER A 79 9.17 5.02 -4.62
CA SER A 79 9.30 5.91 -5.79
C SER A 79 8.44 7.16 -5.63
N LYS A 80 8.72 8.17 -6.46
CA LYS A 80 7.91 9.40 -6.55
C LYS A 80 6.72 9.24 -7.50
N THR A 81 6.57 8.06 -8.07
CA THR A 81 5.50 7.77 -9.04
C THR A 81 4.19 7.57 -8.31
N ILE A 82 3.19 8.38 -8.64
CA ILE A 82 1.82 8.20 -8.15
C ILE A 82 1.15 7.13 -9.00
N MET A 83 0.64 6.08 -8.35
CA MET A 83 -0.03 4.97 -9.00
C MET A 83 -1.48 5.30 -9.36
N SER A 84 -1.93 4.74 -10.46
CA SER A 84 -3.28 4.90 -11.00
C SER A 84 -3.84 3.56 -11.45
N ARG A 85 -5.08 3.57 -11.88
CA ARG A 85 -5.79 2.43 -12.49
C ARG A 85 -5.03 1.77 -13.66
N LYS A 86 -4.14 2.52 -14.31
CA LYS A 86 -3.32 2.01 -15.42
C LYS A 86 -2.13 1.18 -14.96
N ASN A 87 -1.77 1.27 -13.69
CA ASN A 87 -0.57 0.65 -13.14
C ASN A 87 -0.81 -0.76 -12.60
N ASN A 88 -2.09 -1.19 -12.49
CA ASN A 88 -2.44 -2.55 -12.07
C ASN A 88 -3.56 -3.11 -12.94
N PHE A 89 -3.40 -4.35 -13.40
CA PHE A 89 -4.47 -5.10 -14.03
C PHE A 89 -4.32 -6.60 -13.83
N THR A 90 -5.47 -7.26 -13.76
CA THR A 90 -5.58 -8.70 -13.51
C THR A 90 -5.85 -9.47 -14.79
N THR A 91 -5.63 -10.78 -14.76
CA THR A 91 -6.07 -11.68 -15.83
C THR A 91 -7.57 -11.52 -16.07
N GLY A 92 -8.38 -11.49 -15.02
CA GLY A 92 -9.84 -11.32 -15.12
C GLY A 92 -10.24 -10.09 -15.90
N ARG A 93 -9.61 -8.94 -15.61
CA ARG A 93 -9.88 -7.68 -16.32
C ARG A 93 -9.48 -7.71 -17.78
N VAL A 94 -8.38 -8.39 -18.13
CA VAL A 94 -7.95 -8.57 -19.52
C VAL A 94 -8.97 -9.40 -20.28
N TYR A 95 -9.37 -10.54 -19.74
CA TYR A 95 -10.37 -11.42 -20.36
C TYR A 95 -11.73 -10.75 -20.49
N GLU A 96 -12.18 -10.05 -19.45
CA GLU A 96 -13.45 -9.29 -19.48
C GLU A 96 -13.49 -8.30 -20.66
N GLU A 97 -12.42 -7.54 -20.87
CA GLU A 97 -12.36 -6.57 -21.98
C GLU A 97 -12.38 -7.26 -23.35
N VAL A 98 -11.60 -8.33 -23.53
CA VAL A 98 -11.58 -9.08 -24.78
C VAL A 98 -12.94 -9.72 -25.07
N LEU A 99 -13.62 -10.30 -24.07
CA LEU A 99 -14.96 -10.85 -24.20
C LEU A 99 -15.99 -9.76 -24.51
N LYS A 100 -15.90 -8.58 -23.89
CA LYS A 100 -16.77 -7.43 -24.21
C LYS A 100 -16.61 -7.00 -25.67
N ARG A 101 -15.38 -6.93 -26.18
CA ARG A 101 -15.11 -6.60 -27.60
C ARG A 101 -15.65 -7.68 -28.53
N GLU A 102 -15.50 -8.96 -28.18
CA GLU A 102 -16.07 -10.06 -28.97
C GLU A 102 -17.59 -9.91 -29.09
N ARG A 103 -18.29 -9.68 -27.96
CA ARG A 103 -19.74 -9.50 -27.94
C ARG A 103 -20.23 -8.27 -28.72
N ARG A 104 -19.42 -7.20 -28.79
CA ARG A 104 -19.74 -6.03 -29.61
C ARG A 104 -19.49 -6.26 -31.11
N GLY A 105 -18.80 -7.35 -31.48
CA GLY A 105 -18.45 -7.65 -32.86
C GLY A 105 -17.17 -6.95 -33.36
N ASP A 106 -16.37 -6.42 -32.48
CA ASP A 106 -15.15 -5.67 -32.83
C ASP A 106 -14.12 -6.52 -33.59
N TYR A 107 -14.19 -7.85 -33.45
CA TYR A 107 -13.32 -8.80 -34.15
C TYR A 107 -13.88 -9.35 -35.47
N LEU A 108 -15.01 -8.81 -35.93
CA LEU A 108 -15.59 -9.13 -37.27
C LEU A 108 -15.81 -10.63 -37.53
N GLY A 109 -16.12 -11.42 -36.50
CA GLY A 109 -16.37 -12.87 -36.58
C GLY A 109 -15.11 -13.74 -36.55
N ALA A 110 -13.95 -13.18 -36.23
CA ALA A 110 -12.73 -13.95 -36.04
C ALA A 110 -12.84 -14.91 -34.85
N THR A 111 -12.13 -16.04 -34.90
CA THR A 111 -11.96 -16.93 -33.73
C THR A 111 -11.03 -16.30 -32.73
N ILE A 112 -11.52 -16.02 -31.53
CA ILE A 112 -10.75 -15.38 -30.48
C ILE A 112 -9.95 -16.43 -29.69
N GLN A 113 -8.64 -16.20 -29.54
CA GLN A 113 -7.70 -17.10 -28.89
C GLN A 113 -6.81 -16.33 -27.90
N VAL A 114 -6.13 -17.06 -27.00
CA VAL A 114 -5.17 -16.43 -26.08
C VAL A 114 -4.08 -15.69 -26.85
N ILE A 115 -3.52 -16.36 -27.87
CA ILE A 115 -2.60 -15.73 -28.84
C ILE A 115 -3.37 -15.56 -30.15
N PRO A 116 -3.49 -14.37 -30.73
CA PRO A 116 -2.88 -13.12 -30.26
C PRO A 116 -3.77 -12.25 -29.35
N HIS A 117 -5.07 -12.51 -29.21
CA HIS A 117 -6.04 -11.52 -28.74
C HIS A 117 -5.84 -11.12 -27.26
N ILE A 118 -5.59 -12.09 -26.36
CA ILE A 118 -5.29 -11.84 -24.95
C ILE A 118 -3.88 -11.24 -24.82
N THR A 119 -2.90 -11.78 -25.54
CA THR A 119 -1.52 -11.26 -25.47
C THR A 119 -1.42 -9.84 -26.04
N ASP A 120 -2.17 -9.49 -27.08
CA ASP A 120 -2.21 -8.14 -27.64
C ASP A 120 -2.87 -7.15 -26.67
N GLU A 121 -3.95 -7.54 -26.00
CA GLU A 121 -4.57 -6.72 -24.95
C GLU A 121 -3.60 -6.48 -23.77
N ILE A 122 -2.86 -7.49 -23.35
CA ILE A 122 -1.83 -7.35 -22.29
C ILE A 122 -0.74 -6.37 -22.74
N LYS A 123 -0.20 -6.53 -23.97
CA LYS A 123 0.83 -5.64 -24.51
C LYS A 123 0.33 -4.20 -24.57
N LEU A 124 -0.89 -3.98 -25.08
CA LEU A 124 -1.52 -2.66 -25.15
C LEU A 124 -1.63 -2.00 -23.78
N ARG A 125 -2.03 -2.76 -22.74
CA ARG A 125 -2.11 -2.24 -21.37
C ARG A 125 -0.74 -1.89 -20.79
N ILE A 126 0.27 -2.71 -21.05
CA ILE A 126 1.66 -2.42 -20.64
C ILE A 126 2.15 -1.12 -21.28
N GLU A 127 1.95 -0.96 -22.58
CA GLU A 127 2.36 0.25 -23.31
C GLU A 127 1.61 1.50 -22.83
N ASN A 128 0.29 1.39 -22.63
CA ASN A 128 -0.52 2.50 -22.11
C ASN A 128 -0.15 2.89 -20.66
N GLY A 129 0.18 1.90 -19.83
CA GLY A 129 0.63 2.13 -18.45
C GLY A 129 2.05 2.70 -18.38
N ALA A 130 2.88 2.41 -19.37
CA ALA A 130 4.25 2.96 -19.45
C ALA A 130 4.28 4.47 -19.70
N GLY A 131 3.29 5.02 -20.41
CA GLY A 131 3.20 6.44 -20.72
C GLY A 131 4.48 7.01 -21.32
N ASP A 132 4.89 8.20 -20.88
CA ASP A 132 6.07 8.92 -21.35
C ASP A 132 7.30 8.75 -20.43
N ALA A 133 7.28 7.79 -19.50
CA ALA A 133 8.39 7.53 -18.59
C ALA A 133 9.66 7.08 -19.35
N ASP A 134 10.84 7.40 -18.82
CA ASP A 134 12.12 6.91 -19.37
C ASP A 134 12.21 5.39 -19.23
N VAL A 135 11.75 4.85 -18.09
CA VAL A 135 11.75 3.42 -17.80
C VAL A 135 10.41 3.00 -17.16
N ALA A 136 9.85 1.91 -17.70
CA ALA A 136 8.70 1.21 -17.13
C ALA A 136 9.14 -0.13 -16.52
N LEU A 137 8.96 -0.29 -15.21
CA LEU A 137 9.15 -1.56 -14.53
C LEU A 137 7.83 -2.33 -14.52
N VAL A 138 7.83 -3.53 -15.06
CA VAL A 138 6.62 -4.36 -15.20
C VAL A 138 6.82 -5.63 -14.38
N GLU A 139 6.15 -5.69 -13.24
CA GLU A 139 6.21 -6.86 -12.36
C GLU A 139 5.13 -7.87 -12.74
N ILE A 140 5.55 -9.08 -13.03
CA ILE A 140 4.66 -10.21 -13.30
C ILE A 140 4.38 -10.95 -11.99
N GLY A 141 3.12 -10.94 -11.57
CA GLY A 141 2.64 -11.68 -10.40
C GLY A 141 2.72 -13.19 -10.59
N GLY A 142 2.60 -13.92 -9.49
CA GLY A 142 2.74 -15.38 -9.47
C GLY A 142 4.18 -15.86 -9.53
N THR A 143 4.34 -17.17 -9.72
CA THR A 143 5.62 -17.86 -9.80
C THR A 143 5.81 -18.42 -11.21
N VAL A 144 7.01 -18.30 -11.75
CA VAL A 144 7.32 -18.89 -13.07
C VAL A 144 7.11 -20.41 -13.01
N GLY A 145 6.27 -20.90 -13.93
CA GLY A 145 5.79 -22.29 -13.94
C GLY A 145 4.30 -22.43 -13.59
N ASP A 146 3.70 -21.41 -12.96
CA ASP A 146 2.27 -21.40 -12.69
C ASP A 146 1.48 -21.16 -13.99
N ILE A 147 0.38 -21.90 -14.17
CA ILE A 147 -0.47 -21.82 -15.37
C ILE A 147 -1.06 -20.41 -15.52
N GLU A 148 -1.44 -19.79 -14.41
CA GLU A 148 -2.11 -18.51 -14.36
C GLU A 148 -1.28 -17.37 -14.93
N SER A 149 0.06 -17.42 -14.76
CA SER A 149 0.97 -16.37 -15.25
C SER A 149 1.39 -16.54 -16.72
N GLN A 150 1.08 -17.68 -17.36
CA GLN A 150 1.54 -17.97 -18.73
C GLN A 150 1.12 -16.93 -19.77
N PRO A 151 -0.12 -16.41 -19.80
CA PRO A 151 -0.49 -15.37 -20.78
C PRO A 151 0.34 -14.09 -20.65
N PHE A 152 0.66 -13.69 -19.42
CA PHE A 152 1.53 -12.53 -19.16
C PHE A 152 2.96 -12.79 -19.62
N LEU A 153 3.52 -13.95 -19.27
CA LEU A 153 4.88 -14.32 -19.68
C LEU A 153 5.00 -14.40 -21.20
N GLU A 154 4.00 -14.95 -21.90
CA GLU A 154 3.98 -14.97 -23.35
C GLU A 154 3.89 -13.56 -23.95
N ALA A 155 3.04 -12.68 -23.41
CA ALA A 155 2.93 -11.30 -23.88
C ALA A 155 4.25 -10.52 -23.75
N VAL A 156 4.92 -10.61 -22.59
CA VAL A 156 6.20 -9.91 -22.38
C VAL A 156 7.35 -10.53 -23.19
N ARG A 157 7.30 -11.85 -23.46
CA ARG A 157 8.22 -12.50 -24.39
C ARG A 157 8.06 -11.92 -25.81
N GLN A 158 6.83 -11.72 -26.27
CA GLN A 158 6.53 -11.09 -27.57
C GLN A 158 7.04 -9.64 -27.59
N LEU A 159 6.74 -8.84 -26.55
CA LEU A 159 7.24 -7.47 -26.42
C LEU A 159 8.77 -7.39 -26.51
N ARG A 160 9.49 -8.32 -25.89
CA ARG A 160 10.95 -8.37 -25.98
C ARG A 160 11.43 -8.54 -27.43
N VAL A 161 10.75 -9.37 -28.22
CA VAL A 161 11.07 -9.57 -29.64
C VAL A 161 10.77 -8.33 -30.46
N GLU A 162 9.62 -7.70 -30.21
CA GLU A 162 9.17 -6.50 -30.93
C GLU A 162 10.04 -5.27 -30.62
N LEU A 163 10.40 -5.06 -29.37
CA LEU A 163 11.17 -3.89 -28.89
C LEU A 163 12.68 -4.04 -29.09
N GLY A 164 13.18 -5.27 -29.05
CA GLY A 164 14.62 -5.58 -29.08
C GLY A 164 15.31 -5.45 -27.71
N ALA A 165 16.52 -6.04 -27.64
CA ALA A 165 17.29 -6.18 -26.39
C ALA A 165 17.72 -4.85 -25.74
N GLU A 166 17.81 -3.78 -26.52
CA GLU A 166 18.21 -2.45 -26.03
C GLU A 166 17.06 -1.66 -25.37
N LYS A 167 15.83 -2.16 -25.51
CA LYS A 167 14.63 -1.48 -24.99
C LYS A 167 13.85 -2.33 -24.00
N ALA A 168 14.17 -3.60 -23.87
CA ALA A 168 13.49 -4.51 -22.97
C ALA A 168 14.50 -5.43 -22.28
N LEU A 169 14.39 -5.59 -20.98
CA LEU A 169 15.29 -6.32 -20.09
C LEU A 169 14.49 -7.24 -19.19
N PHE A 170 14.99 -8.46 -18.93
CA PHE A 170 14.40 -9.38 -17.95
C PHE A 170 15.25 -9.48 -16.70
N VAL A 171 14.65 -9.14 -15.57
CA VAL A 171 15.16 -9.41 -14.21
C VAL A 171 14.38 -10.56 -13.64
N HIS A 172 15.07 -11.62 -13.22
CA HIS A 172 14.43 -12.77 -12.59
C HIS A 172 14.87 -12.88 -11.12
N LEU A 173 13.90 -12.81 -10.23
CA LEU A 173 14.12 -12.97 -8.79
C LEU A 173 14.01 -14.45 -8.42
N THR A 174 14.96 -14.95 -7.63
CA THR A 174 15.02 -16.37 -7.24
C THR A 174 15.54 -16.54 -5.83
N LEU A 175 15.31 -17.71 -5.25
CA LEU A 175 15.78 -18.07 -3.91
C LEU A 175 17.01 -18.98 -3.99
N VAL A 176 18.01 -18.64 -3.20
CA VAL A 176 19.22 -19.47 -2.97
C VAL A 176 19.25 -19.84 -1.49
N PRO A 177 18.57 -20.93 -1.09
CA PRO A 177 18.44 -21.29 0.31
C PRO A 177 19.76 -21.77 0.91
N PHE A 178 20.00 -21.41 2.16
CA PHE A 178 21.04 -21.99 2.99
C PHE A 178 20.47 -23.18 3.76
N ILE A 179 21.09 -24.34 3.65
CA ILE A 179 20.67 -25.54 4.39
C ILE A 179 21.58 -25.69 5.62
N SER A 180 21.09 -25.27 6.77
CA SER A 180 21.86 -25.23 8.02
C SER A 180 22.45 -26.59 8.41
N THR A 181 21.71 -27.69 8.22
CA THR A 181 22.17 -29.07 8.48
C THR A 181 23.31 -29.53 7.57
N ALA A 182 23.40 -28.98 6.35
CA ALA A 182 24.46 -29.30 5.39
C ALA A 182 25.57 -28.23 5.39
N GLY A 183 25.37 -27.09 6.07
CA GLY A 183 26.33 -25.98 6.12
C GLY A 183 26.62 -25.34 4.77
N GLU A 184 25.71 -25.45 3.79
CA GLU A 184 25.96 -24.99 2.43
C GLU A 184 24.75 -24.33 1.76
N THR A 185 25.05 -23.42 0.83
CA THR A 185 24.09 -22.77 -0.05
C THR A 185 23.71 -23.67 -1.22
N LYS A 186 22.41 -23.81 -1.50
CA LYS A 186 21.88 -24.65 -2.59
C LYS A 186 21.46 -23.81 -3.80
N THR A 187 22.16 -24.00 -4.91
CA THR A 187 21.87 -23.27 -6.17
C THR A 187 20.87 -23.97 -7.08
N LYS A 188 20.46 -25.20 -6.77
CA LYS A 188 19.52 -25.99 -7.59
C LYS A 188 18.15 -25.32 -7.78
N PRO A 189 17.50 -24.74 -6.76
CA PRO A 189 16.21 -24.07 -6.94
C PRO A 189 16.28 -22.95 -7.99
N THR A 190 17.31 -22.12 -7.94
CA THR A 190 17.60 -21.06 -8.94
C THR A 190 17.77 -21.64 -10.35
N GLN A 191 18.57 -22.72 -10.49
CA GLN A 191 18.79 -23.36 -11.79
C GLN A 191 17.49 -23.91 -12.39
N HIS A 192 16.62 -24.51 -11.58
CA HIS A 192 15.33 -25.03 -12.02
C HIS A 192 14.37 -23.89 -12.41
N SER A 193 14.29 -22.85 -11.62
CA SER A 193 13.45 -21.69 -11.91
C SER A 193 13.83 -21.02 -13.23
N VAL A 194 15.13 -20.80 -13.46
CA VAL A 194 15.61 -20.22 -14.74
C VAL A 194 15.40 -21.20 -15.90
N LYS A 195 15.54 -22.53 -15.68
CA LYS A 195 15.23 -23.52 -16.71
C LYS A 195 13.76 -23.43 -17.12
N GLU A 196 12.85 -23.28 -16.17
CA GLU A 196 11.42 -23.14 -16.44
C GLU A 196 11.13 -21.85 -17.24
N LEU A 197 11.69 -20.71 -16.82
CA LEU A 197 11.57 -19.45 -17.56
C LEU A 197 12.09 -19.56 -18.99
N ARG A 198 13.21 -20.27 -19.20
CA ARG A 198 13.77 -20.50 -20.53
C ARG A 198 12.92 -21.44 -21.39
N SER A 199 12.17 -22.37 -20.78
CA SER A 199 11.25 -23.24 -21.53
C SER A 199 10.09 -22.45 -22.16
N ILE A 200 9.74 -21.30 -21.58
CA ILE A 200 8.76 -20.34 -22.13
C ILE A 200 9.39 -19.46 -23.23
N GLY A 201 10.71 -19.51 -23.42
CA GLY A 201 11.43 -18.70 -24.39
C GLY A 201 11.99 -17.38 -23.84
N ILE A 202 12.07 -17.21 -22.52
CA ILE A 202 12.61 -16.03 -21.86
C ILE A 202 13.98 -16.36 -21.25
N GLN A 203 15.04 -15.69 -21.72
CA GLN A 203 16.36 -15.71 -21.09
C GLN A 203 16.46 -14.50 -20.17
N PRO A 204 16.67 -14.67 -18.85
CA PRO A 204 16.90 -13.54 -17.96
C PRO A 204 18.23 -12.87 -18.29
N ASP A 205 18.23 -11.54 -18.25
CA ASP A 205 19.42 -10.71 -18.42
C ASP A 205 20.14 -10.50 -17.08
N ILE A 206 19.37 -10.49 -15.99
CA ILE A 206 19.85 -10.29 -14.62
C ILE A 206 19.14 -11.29 -13.70
N LEU A 207 19.88 -11.83 -12.75
CA LEU A 207 19.34 -12.63 -11.63
C LEU A 207 19.54 -11.87 -10.34
N VAL A 208 18.44 -11.68 -9.58
CA VAL A 208 18.50 -11.23 -8.19
C VAL A 208 18.27 -12.46 -7.30
N CYS A 209 19.30 -12.87 -6.62
CA CYS A 209 19.34 -14.09 -5.82
C CYS A 209 19.14 -13.74 -4.35
N ARG A 210 17.91 -13.93 -3.84
CA ARG A 210 17.63 -13.78 -2.42
C ARG A 210 18.19 -14.93 -1.61
N SER A 211 18.79 -14.63 -0.46
CA SER A 211 19.41 -15.62 0.43
C SER A 211 19.51 -15.07 1.86
N GLU A 212 19.61 -15.96 2.85
CA GLU A 212 19.82 -15.52 4.25
C GLU A 212 21.15 -14.77 4.43
N LYS A 213 22.16 -15.13 3.66
CA LYS A 213 23.51 -14.57 3.73
C LYS A 213 24.04 -14.28 2.34
N GLU A 214 25.08 -13.46 2.28
CA GLU A 214 25.79 -13.18 1.04
C GLU A 214 26.20 -14.48 0.34
N ILE A 215 25.93 -14.55 -0.97
CA ILE A 215 26.25 -15.71 -1.79
C ILE A 215 27.73 -15.65 -2.18
N ASP A 216 28.47 -16.71 -1.84
CA ASP A 216 29.89 -16.79 -2.16
C ASP A 216 30.17 -16.81 -3.68
N GLN A 217 31.39 -16.43 -4.06
CA GLN A 217 31.75 -16.30 -5.45
C GLN A 217 31.71 -17.63 -6.23
N SER A 218 31.93 -18.77 -5.57
CA SER A 218 31.84 -20.08 -6.20
C SER A 218 30.40 -20.41 -6.57
N ALA A 219 29.45 -20.18 -5.66
CA ALA A 219 28.03 -20.35 -5.91
C ALA A 219 27.53 -19.38 -7.00
N ARG A 220 27.96 -18.11 -7.00
CA ARG A 220 27.63 -17.14 -8.06
C ARG A 220 28.14 -17.59 -9.43
N ARG A 221 29.38 -18.07 -9.53
CA ARG A 221 29.94 -18.64 -10.79
C ARG A 221 29.14 -19.86 -11.26
N LYS A 222 28.76 -20.73 -10.34
CA LYS A 222 27.92 -21.89 -10.65
C LYS A 222 26.54 -21.47 -11.16
N ILE A 223 25.88 -20.52 -10.52
CA ILE A 223 24.60 -19.97 -10.97
C ILE A 223 24.77 -19.39 -12.38
N ALA A 224 25.73 -18.50 -12.59
CA ALA A 224 26.01 -17.86 -13.87
C ALA A 224 26.16 -18.89 -15.01
N LEU A 225 26.97 -19.93 -14.79
CA LEU A 225 27.22 -20.99 -15.76
C LEU A 225 25.94 -21.77 -16.13
N PHE A 226 25.16 -22.19 -15.12
CA PHE A 226 23.96 -23.02 -15.37
C PHE A 226 22.77 -22.25 -15.92
N THR A 227 22.70 -20.94 -15.67
CA THR A 227 21.60 -20.07 -16.07
C THR A 227 21.87 -19.29 -17.35
N ASN A 228 23.11 -19.34 -17.85
CA ASN A 228 23.57 -18.55 -19.00
C ASN A 228 23.39 -17.04 -18.78
N VAL A 229 23.70 -16.58 -17.57
CA VAL A 229 23.70 -15.16 -17.18
C VAL A 229 25.14 -14.75 -16.88
N GLU A 230 25.53 -13.54 -17.27
CA GLU A 230 26.87 -13.01 -16.98
C GLU A 230 27.12 -12.96 -15.47
N LEU A 231 28.34 -13.31 -15.03
CA LEU A 231 28.69 -13.37 -13.61
C LEU A 231 28.40 -12.04 -12.86
N PRO A 232 28.70 -10.85 -13.41
CA PRO A 232 28.33 -9.58 -12.75
C PRO A 232 26.82 -9.42 -12.57
N ALA A 233 26.02 -9.97 -13.48
CA ALA A 233 24.56 -9.88 -13.46
C ALA A 233 23.87 -10.92 -12.55
N VAL A 234 24.62 -11.74 -11.82
CA VAL A 234 24.13 -12.57 -10.72
C VAL A 234 24.28 -11.77 -9.42
N ILE A 235 23.23 -11.05 -9.05
CA ILE A 235 23.20 -10.16 -7.88
C ILE A 235 22.81 -10.96 -6.63
N SER A 236 23.59 -10.87 -5.57
CA SER A 236 23.23 -11.39 -4.26
C SER A 236 22.39 -10.36 -3.51
N LEU A 237 21.25 -10.78 -2.96
CA LEU A 237 20.40 -9.98 -2.10
C LEU A 237 20.18 -10.72 -0.78
N PRO A 238 21.05 -10.52 0.22
CA PRO A 238 20.89 -11.14 1.53
C PRO A 238 19.72 -10.53 2.30
N ASP A 239 19.22 -11.26 3.29
CA ASP A 239 18.25 -10.71 4.24
C ASP A 239 18.83 -9.49 4.95
N THR A 240 17.99 -8.51 5.23
CA THR A 240 18.38 -7.21 5.78
C THR A 240 17.54 -6.83 7.00
N ASP A 241 18.11 -6.01 7.86
CA ASP A 241 17.48 -5.44 9.05
C ASP A 241 16.44 -4.35 8.75
N SER A 242 16.48 -3.79 7.54
CA SER A 242 15.53 -2.78 7.07
C SER A 242 15.33 -2.91 5.56
N ILE A 243 14.06 -2.92 5.13
CA ILE A 243 13.73 -2.93 3.69
C ILE A 243 14.24 -1.65 2.98
N TYR A 244 14.36 -0.55 3.70
CA TYR A 244 14.86 0.73 3.18
C TYR A 244 16.36 0.71 2.86
N ARG A 245 17.11 -0.31 3.30
CA ARG A 245 18.51 -0.54 2.93
C ARG A 245 18.66 -1.21 1.56
N ILE A 246 17.60 -1.84 1.04
CA ILE A 246 17.67 -2.62 -0.21
C ILE A 246 18.11 -1.77 -1.40
N PRO A 247 17.66 -0.51 -1.61
CA PRO A 247 18.17 0.33 -2.69
C PRO A 247 19.69 0.50 -2.65
N SER A 248 20.27 0.89 -1.52
CA SER A 248 21.73 1.05 -1.37
C SER A 248 22.46 -0.28 -1.54
N THR A 249 21.91 -1.41 -1.05
CA THR A 249 22.48 -2.75 -1.20
C THR A 249 22.54 -3.17 -2.67
N LEU A 250 21.46 -3.01 -3.42
CA LEU A 250 21.40 -3.34 -4.85
C LEU A 250 22.29 -2.41 -5.69
N GLY A 251 22.35 -1.13 -5.34
CA GLY A 251 23.28 -0.16 -5.96
C GLY A 251 24.74 -0.56 -5.72
N ALA A 252 25.13 -0.88 -4.49
CA ALA A 252 26.46 -1.37 -4.16
C ALA A 252 26.84 -2.66 -4.89
N ALA A 253 25.84 -3.52 -5.18
CA ALA A 253 26.02 -4.73 -6.00
C ALA A 253 26.12 -4.44 -7.51
N GLY A 254 25.93 -3.19 -7.95
CA GLY A 254 26.06 -2.74 -9.34
C GLY A 254 24.84 -3.04 -10.21
N LEU A 255 23.67 -3.31 -9.62
CA LEU A 255 22.46 -3.63 -10.38
C LEU A 255 22.07 -2.52 -11.35
N ASP A 256 22.10 -1.28 -10.90
CA ASP A 256 21.75 -0.09 -11.68
C ASP A 256 22.72 0.15 -12.84
N GLU A 257 24.03 -0.02 -12.65
CA GLU A 257 25.02 0.07 -13.71
C GLU A 257 24.77 -0.95 -14.81
N ILE A 258 24.42 -2.19 -14.44
CA ILE A 258 24.10 -3.24 -15.41
C ILE A 258 22.85 -2.87 -16.19
N VAL A 259 21.80 -2.38 -15.54
CA VAL A 259 20.55 -1.93 -16.17
C VAL A 259 20.82 -0.77 -17.14
N VAL A 260 21.51 0.26 -16.68
CA VAL A 260 21.87 1.45 -17.47
C VAL A 260 22.64 1.07 -18.73
N ASN A 261 23.65 0.19 -18.58
CA ASN A 261 24.48 -0.26 -19.70
C ASN A 261 23.67 -1.11 -20.69
N LYS A 262 22.88 -2.08 -20.23
CA LYS A 262 22.07 -2.96 -21.10
C LYS A 262 20.99 -2.20 -21.87
N LEU A 263 20.32 -1.24 -21.22
CA LEU A 263 19.30 -0.40 -21.83
C LEU A 263 19.84 0.86 -22.53
N ARG A 264 21.16 1.06 -22.52
CA ARG A 264 21.87 2.22 -23.10
C ARG A 264 21.28 3.55 -22.61
N LEU A 265 20.99 3.65 -21.33
CA LEU A 265 20.47 4.86 -20.71
C LEU A 265 21.63 5.87 -20.50
N LYS A 266 21.32 7.15 -20.63
CA LYS A 266 22.25 8.25 -20.36
C LYS A 266 21.76 8.98 -19.10
N CYS A 267 22.37 8.70 -17.97
CA CYS A 267 22.01 9.29 -16.67
C CYS A 267 23.25 9.38 -15.77
N PRO A 268 23.25 10.25 -14.76
CA PRO A 268 24.30 10.31 -13.75
C PRO A 268 24.35 9.04 -12.89
N THR A 269 25.30 8.94 -11.99
CA THR A 269 25.35 7.93 -10.92
C THR A 269 24.24 8.20 -9.88
N ALA A 270 23.75 7.14 -9.25
CA ALA A 270 22.72 7.25 -8.22
C ALA A 270 23.24 8.00 -6.97
N ASN A 271 22.37 8.81 -6.37
CA ASN A 271 22.63 9.47 -5.09
C ASN A 271 21.72 8.82 -4.02
N PHE A 272 22.29 8.12 -3.06
CA PHE A 272 21.60 7.40 -2.00
C PHE A 272 21.48 8.18 -0.69
N THR A 273 21.89 9.45 -0.63
CA THR A 273 21.93 10.22 0.62
C THR A 273 20.60 10.22 1.37
N GLU A 274 19.48 10.35 0.64
CA GLU A 274 18.13 10.32 1.22
C GLU A 274 17.83 8.95 1.85
N TRP A 275 18.12 7.87 1.14
CA TRP A 275 17.91 6.50 1.61
C TRP A 275 18.80 6.15 2.81
N ASP A 276 20.05 6.60 2.80
CA ASP A 276 20.99 6.38 3.90
C ASP A 276 20.54 7.12 5.16
N GLN A 277 19.93 8.31 5.04
CA GLN A 277 19.33 9.04 6.16
C GLN A 277 18.10 8.30 6.72
N VAL A 278 17.22 7.78 5.85
CA VAL A 278 16.06 6.98 6.26
C VAL A 278 16.51 5.73 7.03
N VAL A 279 17.50 5.01 6.52
CA VAL A 279 18.06 3.81 7.18
C VAL A 279 18.69 4.16 8.51
N GLU A 280 19.47 5.23 8.58
CA GLU A 280 20.13 5.67 9.82
C GLU A 280 19.09 6.01 10.89
N SER A 281 18.06 6.78 10.54
CA SER A 281 16.99 7.14 11.48
C SER A 281 16.18 5.93 11.93
N HIS A 282 15.91 4.97 11.04
CA HIS A 282 15.19 3.75 11.36
C HIS A 282 15.94 2.85 12.35
N LEU A 283 17.24 2.69 12.14
CA LEU A 283 18.05 1.74 12.93
C LEU A 283 18.57 2.34 14.25
N ASN A 284 18.63 3.67 14.35
CA ASN A 284 19.12 4.38 15.52
C ASN A 284 18.05 5.31 16.14
N PRO A 285 16.94 4.75 16.63
CA PRO A 285 15.91 5.54 17.30
C PRO A 285 16.43 6.11 18.63
N GLU A 286 15.97 7.30 19.00
CA GLU A 286 16.33 7.98 20.26
C GLU A 286 15.33 7.66 21.38
N GLN A 287 14.13 7.21 21.01
CA GLN A 287 13.02 6.93 21.93
C GLN A 287 12.30 5.65 21.54
N GLU A 288 11.48 5.13 22.44
CA GLU A 288 10.64 3.97 22.23
C GLU A 288 9.26 4.17 22.84
N ILE A 289 8.22 3.80 22.09
CA ILE A 289 6.84 3.85 22.57
C ILE A 289 6.11 2.55 22.23
N ARG A 290 5.08 2.23 23.04
CA ARG A 290 4.18 1.11 22.80
C ARG A 290 2.84 1.63 22.28
N LEU A 291 2.45 1.16 21.10
CA LEU A 291 1.19 1.49 20.42
C LEU A 291 0.27 0.28 20.44
N ALA A 292 -0.94 0.41 21.02
CA ALA A 292 -1.99 -0.58 20.86
C ALA A 292 -2.73 -0.36 19.54
N MET A 293 -2.65 -1.32 18.62
CA MET A 293 -3.45 -1.35 17.40
C MET A 293 -4.65 -2.28 17.60
N VAL A 294 -5.84 -1.69 17.79
CA VAL A 294 -7.06 -2.44 18.07
C VAL A 294 -7.81 -2.75 16.77
N GLY A 295 -7.59 -3.96 16.25
CA GLY A 295 -8.05 -4.39 14.94
C GLY A 295 -8.83 -5.70 14.91
N LYS A 296 -9.13 -6.18 13.70
CA LYS A 296 -9.83 -7.46 13.45
C LYS A 296 -8.93 -8.54 12.85
N TYR A 297 -7.81 -8.15 12.27
CA TYR A 297 -6.93 -9.01 11.47
C TYR A 297 -5.55 -9.11 12.12
N THR A 298 -5.54 -9.31 13.44
CA THR A 298 -4.33 -9.28 14.26
C THR A 298 -3.34 -10.41 13.94
N ASP A 299 -3.85 -11.53 13.39
CA ASP A 299 -3.04 -12.69 13.00
C ASP A 299 -2.39 -12.54 11.61
N LEU A 300 -2.76 -11.51 10.84
CA LEU A 300 -2.25 -11.29 9.49
C LEU A 300 -1.74 -9.85 9.32
N LEU A 301 -0.45 -9.66 9.49
CA LEU A 301 0.21 -8.35 9.43
C LEU A 301 0.05 -7.65 8.08
N ASP A 302 -0.03 -8.41 7.00
CA ASP A 302 -0.22 -7.86 5.64
C ASP A 302 -1.61 -7.24 5.42
N ALA A 303 -2.60 -7.52 6.29
CA ALA A 303 -3.90 -6.84 6.25
C ALA A 303 -3.82 -5.35 6.65
N TYR A 304 -2.75 -4.97 7.36
CA TYR A 304 -2.48 -3.60 7.80
C TYR A 304 -1.15 -3.08 7.25
N LYS A 305 -0.76 -3.54 6.06
CA LYS A 305 0.59 -3.26 5.53
C LYS A 305 0.89 -1.77 5.41
N SER A 306 0.04 -0.98 4.78
CA SER A 306 0.25 0.46 4.63
C SER A 306 0.25 1.18 5.99
N LEU A 307 -0.61 0.76 6.91
CA LEU A 307 -0.67 1.35 8.25
C LEU A 307 0.61 1.05 9.06
N ASN A 308 1.10 -0.19 9.00
CA ASN A 308 2.36 -0.56 9.65
C ASN A 308 3.54 0.25 9.09
N GLU A 309 3.61 0.39 7.77
CA GLU A 309 4.65 1.21 7.14
C GLU A 309 4.51 2.69 7.51
N ALA A 310 3.29 3.23 7.55
CA ALA A 310 3.06 4.62 7.96
C ALA A 310 3.51 4.89 9.41
N ILE A 311 3.30 3.94 10.32
CA ILE A 311 3.79 4.03 11.71
C ILE A 311 5.33 3.99 11.73
N ILE A 312 5.95 3.12 10.92
CA ILE A 312 7.42 3.07 10.78
C ILE A 312 7.94 4.40 10.21
N HIS A 313 7.27 4.97 9.20
CA HIS A 313 7.66 6.28 8.63
C HIS A 313 7.59 7.38 9.69
N ALA A 314 6.53 7.43 10.49
CA ALA A 314 6.42 8.36 11.61
C ALA A 314 7.57 8.16 12.62
N GLY A 315 7.90 6.90 12.92
CA GLY A 315 9.04 6.55 13.75
C GLY A 315 10.39 7.01 13.19
N ILE A 316 10.62 6.84 11.88
CA ILE A 316 11.83 7.32 11.18
C ILE A 316 11.97 8.83 11.34
N GLN A 317 10.91 9.58 11.11
CA GLN A 317 10.93 11.04 11.15
C GLN A 317 11.11 11.60 12.57
N THR A 318 10.54 10.93 13.56
CA THR A 318 10.63 11.34 14.98
C THR A 318 11.77 10.69 15.73
N ARG A 319 12.58 9.86 15.07
CA ARG A 319 13.62 9.01 15.69
C ARG A 319 13.08 8.17 16.86
N THR A 320 11.86 7.67 16.70
CA THR A 320 11.15 6.89 17.72
C THR A 320 10.92 5.47 17.22
N ARG A 321 11.31 4.48 18.01
CA ARG A 321 10.88 3.09 17.78
C ARG A 321 9.44 2.94 18.27
N VAL A 322 8.55 2.52 17.40
CA VAL A 322 7.16 2.22 17.75
C VAL A 322 6.98 0.72 17.82
N GLU A 323 6.79 0.19 19.03
CA GLU A 323 6.39 -1.20 19.25
C GLU A 323 4.88 -1.32 19.09
N ILE A 324 4.44 -2.02 18.05
CA ILE A 324 3.01 -2.22 17.78
C ILE A 324 2.56 -3.50 18.46
N GLU A 325 1.62 -3.39 19.41
CA GLU A 325 0.91 -4.51 19.99
C GLU A 325 -0.47 -4.63 19.31
N TYR A 326 -0.68 -5.74 18.60
CA TYR A 326 -1.94 -6.01 17.91
C TYR A 326 -2.92 -6.64 18.89
N ILE A 327 -4.06 -5.99 19.10
CA ILE A 327 -5.10 -6.43 20.03
C ILE A 327 -6.38 -6.70 19.24
N ASP A 328 -6.90 -7.94 19.33
CA ASP A 328 -8.19 -8.23 18.69
C ASP A 328 -9.31 -7.49 19.40
N SER A 329 -10.06 -6.75 18.63
CA SER A 329 -11.19 -5.98 19.14
C SER A 329 -12.28 -6.86 19.77
N THR A 330 -12.36 -8.14 19.40
CA THR A 330 -13.29 -9.12 20.01
C THR A 330 -12.84 -9.43 21.46
N ASP A 331 -11.53 -9.54 21.69
CA ASP A 331 -11.01 -9.77 23.05
C ASP A 331 -11.32 -8.61 23.99
N ILE A 332 -11.30 -7.37 23.48
CA ILE A 332 -11.71 -6.19 24.27
C ILE A 332 -13.20 -6.25 24.58
N MET A 333 -14.02 -6.67 23.64
CA MET A 333 -15.46 -6.82 23.85
C MET A 333 -15.76 -7.85 24.96
N ASP A 334 -15.04 -8.97 24.98
CA ASP A 334 -15.30 -10.08 25.90
C ASP A 334 -14.65 -9.87 27.29
N ASN A 335 -13.46 -9.26 27.35
CA ASN A 335 -12.64 -9.17 28.55
C ASN A 335 -12.45 -7.73 29.08
N GLY A 336 -13.02 -6.73 28.37
CA GLY A 336 -12.84 -5.31 28.66
C GLY A 336 -11.48 -4.74 28.25
N ALA A 337 -11.33 -3.44 28.39
CA ALA A 337 -10.18 -2.67 27.86
C ALA A 337 -8.91 -2.73 28.74
N LYS A 338 -8.77 -3.69 29.67
CA LYS A 338 -7.60 -3.79 30.56
C LYS A 338 -6.29 -4.06 29.82
N SER A 339 -6.34 -4.74 28.68
CA SER A 339 -5.19 -4.99 27.81
C SER A 339 -4.57 -3.70 27.25
N LEU A 340 -5.31 -2.59 27.26
CA LEU A 340 -4.83 -1.29 26.79
C LEU A 340 -4.00 -0.52 27.83
N LEU A 341 -3.95 -1.00 29.07
CA LEU A 341 -3.17 -0.34 30.13
C LEU A 341 -1.67 -0.40 29.82
N GLY A 342 -1.00 0.75 30.01
CA GLY A 342 0.45 0.86 29.82
C GLY A 342 0.90 1.11 28.38
N HIS A 343 -0.02 1.28 27.43
CA HIS A 343 0.30 1.77 26.09
C HIS A 343 0.39 3.31 26.08
N ASN A 344 1.30 3.82 25.25
CA ASN A 344 1.50 5.26 25.10
C ASN A 344 0.47 5.88 24.15
N ALA A 345 -0.07 5.10 23.23
CA ALA A 345 -1.09 5.51 22.28
C ALA A 345 -1.99 4.33 21.88
N ILE A 346 -3.19 4.65 21.39
CA ILE A 346 -4.16 3.69 20.87
C ILE A 346 -4.55 4.09 19.46
N LEU A 347 -4.49 3.13 18.53
CA LEU A 347 -4.92 3.29 17.14
C LEU A 347 -6.03 2.30 16.82
N VAL A 348 -7.14 2.81 16.30
CA VAL A 348 -8.24 1.99 15.78
C VAL A 348 -8.29 2.11 14.27
N PRO A 349 -7.85 1.07 13.52
CA PRO A 349 -7.80 1.10 12.08
C PRO A 349 -9.15 0.95 11.41
N GLY A 350 -9.18 1.21 10.11
CA GLY A 350 -10.28 0.90 9.22
C GLY A 350 -10.69 -0.57 9.23
N GLY A 351 -11.74 -0.89 8.51
CA GLY A 351 -12.29 -2.24 8.36
C GLY A 351 -13.75 -2.22 7.97
N PHE A 352 -14.31 -3.39 7.67
CA PHE A 352 -15.71 -3.57 7.28
C PHE A 352 -16.39 -4.63 8.15
N GLY A 353 -17.70 -4.51 8.33
CA GLY A 353 -18.55 -5.48 9.02
C GLY A 353 -18.48 -5.42 10.55
N GLU A 354 -19.46 -6.06 11.16
CA GLU A 354 -19.85 -5.92 12.57
C GLU A 354 -18.87 -6.57 13.56
N ARG A 355 -18.14 -7.62 13.17
CA ARG A 355 -17.29 -8.39 14.09
C ARG A 355 -16.30 -7.48 14.83
N GLY A 356 -16.34 -7.49 16.17
CA GLY A 356 -15.44 -6.75 17.05
C GLY A 356 -15.67 -5.24 17.07
N PHE A 357 -16.76 -4.72 16.48
CA PHE A 357 -16.98 -3.27 16.42
C PHE A 357 -17.22 -2.64 17.80
N GLU A 358 -18.00 -3.29 18.66
CA GLU A 358 -18.20 -2.80 20.05
C GLU A 358 -16.89 -2.76 20.83
N GLY A 359 -15.96 -3.70 20.59
CA GLY A 359 -14.62 -3.66 21.19
C GLY A 359 -13.80 -2.45 20.73
N LYS A 360 -13.96 -2.01 19.48
CA LYS A 360 -13.36 -0.76 18.98
C LYS A 360 -13.95 0.47 19.68
N ILE A 361 -15.26 0.50 19.91
CA ILE A 361 -15.93 1.56 20.68
C ILE A 361 -15.40 1.59 22.13
N LEU A 362 -15.28 0.43 22.79
CA LEU A 362 -14.72 0.33 24.14
C LEU A 362 -13.25 0.79 24.21
N ALA A 363 -12.44 0.47 23.20
CA ALA A 363 -11.06 0.94 23.13
C ALA A 363 -10.99 2.47 22.98
N THR A 364 -11.88 3.04 22.17
CA THR A 364 -12.01 4.48 21.98
C THR A 364 -12.44 5.18 23.27
N GLN A 365 -13.46 4.64 23.95
CA GLN A 365 -13.91 5.13 25.27
C GLN A 365 -12.75 5.11 26.28
N PHE A 366 -12.02 4.01 26.33
CA PHE A 366 -10.86 3.87 27.22
C PHE A 366 -9.79 4.93 26.96
N ALA A 367 -9.44 5.17 25.69
CA ALA A 367 -8.49 6.20 25.29
C ALA A 367 -8.95 7.59 25.74
N ARG A 368 -10.22 7.93 25.48
CA ARG A 368 -10.82 9.22 25.82
C ARG A 368 -10.84 9.47 27.33
N GLU A 369 -11.29 8.49 28.13
CA GLU A 369 -11.43 8.63 29.58
C GLU A 369 -10.08 8.67 30.31
N ASN A 370 -9.09 7.90 29.80
CA ASN A 370 -7.75 7.83 30.40
C ASN A 370 -6.78 8.85 29.79
N LYS A 371 -7.23 9.70 28.86
CA LYS A 371 -6.41 10.72 28.18
C LYS A 371 -5.19 10.13 27.46
N ILE A 372 -5.34 8.94 26.89
CA ILE A 372 -4.31 8.28 26.09
C ILE A 372 -4.44 8.79 24.63
N PRO A 373 -3.36 9.24 24.00
CA PRO A 373 -3.38 9.62 22.58
C PRO A 373 -4.09 8.60 21.70
N PHE A 374 -5.01 9.08 20.86
CA PHE A 374 -5.90 8.25 20.05
C PHE A 374 -5.94 8.67 18.60
N LEU A 375 -5.80 7.69 17.69
CA LEU A 375 -6.07 7.85 16.26
C LEU A 375 -7.12 6.85 15.80
N GLY A 376 -8.23 7.35 15.27
CA GLY A 376 -9.26 6.53 14.62
C GLY A 376 -9.27 6.75 13.12
N ILE A 377 -9.04 5.70 12.31
CA ILE A 377 -9.01 5.78 10.85
C ILE A 377 -10.26 5.11 10.29
N CYS A 378 -10.99 5.80 9.42
CA CYS A 378 -12.19 5.32 8.72
C CYS A 378 -13.21 4.72 9.70
N LEU A 379 -13.34 3.42 9.84
CA LEU A 379 -14.19 2.79 10.86
C LEU A 379 -13.80 3.22 12.30
N GLY A 380 -12.53 3.57 12.52
CA GLY A 380 -12.05 4.09 13.81
C GLY A 380 -12.61 5.47 14.15
N LEU A 381 -12.76 6.38 13.16
CA LEU A 381 -13.51 7.62 13.35
C LEU A 381 -14.97 7.33 13.70
N GLN A 382 -15.60 6.38 13.00
CA GLN A 382 -17.00 6.03 13.24
C GLN A 382 -17.20 5.48 14.67
N ALA A 383 -16.27 4.65 15.15
CA ALA A 383 -16.27 4.18 16.53
C ALA A 383 -16.13 5.34 17.55
N ALA A 384 -15.28 6.33 17.22
CA ALA A 384 -15.09 7.52 18.06
C ALA A 384 -16.35 8.38 18.14
N VAL A 385 -17.03 8.58 17.03
CA VAL A 385 -18.31 9.33 16.98
C VAL A 385 -19.39 8.60 17.79
N ILE A 386 -19.48 7.28 17.64
CA ILE A 386 -20.49 6.48 18.36
C ILE A 386 -20.20 6.46 19.87
N ASP A 387 -18.95 6.25 20.28
CA ASP A 387 -18.57 6.38 21.71
C ASP A 387 -19.00 7.74 22.27
N TYR A 388 -18.63 8.82 21.56
CA TYR A 388 -18.93 10.17 22.02
C TYR A 388 -20.43 10.45 22.11
N ALA A 389 -21.19 10.00 21.11
CA ALA A 389 -22.63 10.10 21.07
C ALA A 389 -23.29 9.37 22.25
N ARG A 390 -22.89 8.12 22.51
CA ARG A 390 -23.46 7.29 23.59
C ARG A 390 -23.07 7.79 24.98
N ASN A 391 -21.79 8.04 25.20
CA ASN A 391 -21.21 8.17 26.54
C ASN A 391 -20.96 9.64 26.97
N VAL A 392 -20.98 10.59 26.05
CA VAL A 392 -20.78 12.02 26.36
C VAL A 392 -22.05 12.82 26.05
N ALA A 393 -22.64 12.66 24.87
CA ALA A 393 -23.85 13.38 24.47
C ALA A 393 -25.16 12.72 24.96
N GLY A 394 -25.10 11.52 25.57
CA GLY A 394 -26.26 10.83 26.15
C GLY A 394 -27.24 10.25 25.13
N LEU A 395 -26.82 10.05 23.89
CA LEU A 395 -27.61 9.44 22.82
C LEU A 395 -27.60 7.91 22.94
N HIS A 396 -28.35 7.39 23.89
CA HIS A 396 -28.43 5.94 24.13
C HIS A 396 -28.93 5.21 22.88
N GLY A 397 -28.20 4.17 22.44
CA GLY A 397 -28.51 3.43 21.22
C GLY A 397 -28.01 4.11 19.93
N ALA A 398 -27.12 5.11 20.02
CA ALA A 398 -26.45 5.63 18.85
C ALA A 398 -25.59 4.55 18.18
N ASN A 399 -25.72 4.40 16.84
CA ASN A 399 -25.03 3.36 16.10
C ASN A 399 -24.83 3.77 14.63
N SER A 400 -24.20 2.85 13.86
CA SER A 400 -24.13 2.90 12.40
C SER A 400 -25.27 2.10 11.78
N THR A 401 -25.90 2.62 10.73
CA THR A 401 -26.87 1.87 9.92
C THR A 401 -26.23 0.72 9.13
N GLU A 402 -24.91 0.58 9.14
CA GLU A 402 -24.20 -0.60 8.62
C GLU A 402 -24.48 -1.84 9.46
N PHE A 403 -24.55 -1.69 10.78
CA PHE A 403 -24.67 -2.79 11.74
C PHE A 403 -26.08 -2.95 12.28
N GLU A 404 -26.78 -1.84 12.47
CA GLU A 404 -28.16 -1.81 12.97
C GLU A 404 -28.99 -0.88 12.08
N GLY A 405 -29.74 -1.49 11.14
CA GLY A 405 -30.48 -0.76 10.10
C GLY A 405 -31.54 0.21 10.62
N GLU A 406 -32.08 -0.02 11.83
CA GLU A 406 -33.09 0.80 12.50
C GLU A 406 -32.64 1.18 13.92
N CYS A 407 -31.42 1.78 14.05
CA CYS A 407 -30.94 2.25 15.34
C CYS A 407 -31.63 3.56 15.76
N ALA A 408 -31.75 3.77 17.09
CA ALA A 408 -32.43 4.94 17.67
C ALA A 408 -31.80 6.27 17.24
N HIS A 409 -30.48 6.30 17.12
CA HIS A 409 -29.71 7.47 16.69
C HIS A 409 -28.68 7.04 15.65
N PRO A 410 -29.00 7.13 14.34
CA PRO A 410 -28.09 6.77 13.26
C PRO A 410 -27.04 7.87 13.04
N VAL A 411 -26.05 7.96 13.95
CA VAL A 411 -24.98 8.95 13.88
C VAL A 411 -23.99 8.68 12.75
N ILE A 412 -23.95 7.42 12.29
CA ILE A 412 -23.25 6.98 11.08
C ILE A 412 -24.32 6.37 10.16
N ALA A 413 -24.38 6.84 8.92
CA ALA A 413 -25.42 6.42 7.98
C ALA A 413 -24.90 6.31 6.55
N LEU A 414 -25.63 5.53 5.73
CA LEU A 414 -25.35 5.46 4.29
C LEU A 414 -25.71 6.80 3.65
N ILE A 415 -24.77 7.39 2.91
CA ILE A 415 -25.05 8.58 2.11
C ILE A 415 -25.76 8.20 0.82
N HIS A 416 -26.81 8.93 0.49
CA HIS A 416 -27.60 8.72 -0.72
C HIS A 416 -27.07 9.48 -1.94
N GLU A 417 -26.37 10.59 -1.73
CA GLU A 417 -25.82 11.46 -2.78
C GLU A 417 -24.44 11.99 -2.39
N TRP A 418 -23.47 11.97 -3.30
CA TRP A 418 -22.17 12.65 -3.14
C TRP A 418 -21.66 13.13 -4.49
N THR A 419 -20.70 14.07 -4.46
CA THR A 419 -20.01 14.54 -5.65
C THR A 419 -18.66 13.85 -5.78
N THR A 420 -18.39 13.24 -6.94
CA THR A 420 -17.11 12.57 -7.22
C THR A 420 -15.99 13.59 -7.44
N ALA A 421 -14.74 13.14 -7.46
CA ALA A 421 -13.57 13.97 -7.77
C ALA A 421 -13.64 14.62 -9.18
N SER A 422 -14.40 14.00 -10.11
CA SER A 422 -14.70 14.56 -11.44
C SER A 422 -15.81 15.60 -11.45
N GLY A 423 -16.50 15.82 -10.33
CA GLY A 423 -17.62 16.76 -10.22
C GLY A 423 -18.99 16.17 -10.57
N ASP A 424 -19.06 14.88 -10.86
CA ASP A 424 -20.31 14.21 -11.15
C ASP A 424 -21.05 13.84 -9.85
N LYS A 425 -22.40 13.93 -9.86
CA LYS A 425 -23.22 13.50 -8.75
C LYS A 425 -23.57 12.02 -8.89
N GLU A 426 -23.21 11.22 -7.90
CA GLU A 426 -23.61 9.81 -7.80
C GLU A 426 -24.69 9.63 -6.75
N PHE A 427 -25.65 8.74 -7.04
CA PHE A 427 -26.77 8.41 -6.16
C PHE A 427 -26.69 6.95 -5.72
N ARG A 428 -26.95 6.68 -4.45
CA ARG A 428 -27.01 5.32 -3.89
C ARG A 428 -28.41 4.93 -3.49
N SER A 429 -28.69 3.63 -3.63
CA SER A 429 -29.87 2.98 -3.05
C SER A 429 -29.42 1.77 -2.23
N LYS A 430 -30.29 1.29 -1.33
CA LYS A 430 -30.03 0.05 -0.54
C LYS A 430 -29.80 -1.20 -1.41
N ASN A 431 -30.18 -1.18 -2.68
CA ASN A 431 -30.08 -2.27 -3.64
C ASN A 431 -28.93 -2.11 -4.65
N SER A 432 -28.05 -1.12 -4.48
CA SER A 432 -26.88 -0.96 -5.34
C SER A 432 -25.88 -2.09 -5.09
N ASP A 433 -25.21 -2.57 -6.16
CA ASP A 433 -24.19 -3.62 -6.06
C ASP A 433 -23.10 -3.26 -5.04
N LEU A 434 -22.64 -4.27 -4.30
CA LEU A 434 -21.61 -4.09 -3.27
C LEU A 434 -20.26 -3.60 -3.85
N GLY A 435 -19.95 -3.98 -5.10
CA GLY A 435 -18.82 -3.43 -5.85
C GLY A 435 -19.21 -2.15 -6.59
N GLY A 436 -18.44 -1.07 -6.47
CA GLY A 436 -18.67 0.18 -7.20
C GLY A 436 -19.53 1.24 -6.48
N THR A 437 -19.92 1.02 -5.22
CA THR A 437 -20.70 1.99 -4.42
C THR A 437 -19.89 2.63 -3.27
N MET A 438 -18.58 2.41 -3.22
CA MET A 438 -17.71 3.03 -2.23
C MET A 438 -17.23 4.40 -2.69
N ARG A 439 -17.02 5.30 -1.75
CA ARG A 439 -16.23 6.50 -1.96
C ARG A 439 -14.77 6.09 -2.00
N LEU A 440 -14.13 6.25 -3.16
CA LEU A 440 -12.80 5.72 -3.45
C LEU A 440 -11.86 6.81 -3.96
N GLY A 441 -10.58 6.68 -3.65
CA GLY A 441 -9.51 7.53 -4.17
C GLY A 441 -9.33 8.85 -3.44
N ALA A 442 -8.41 9.66 -3.96
CA ALA A 442 -8.03 10.91 -3.35
C ALA A 442 -9.15 11.95 -3.45
N GLN A 443 -9.47 12.57 -2.32
CA GLN A 443 -10.44 13.66 -2.24
C GLN A 443 -9.91 14.78 -1.38
N LYS A 444 -10.34 15.98 -1.70
CA LYS A 444 -9.94 17.19 -1.00
C LYS A 444 -10.69 17.31 0.32
N CYS A 445 -9.94 17.45 1.41
CA CYS A 445 -10.44 17.82 2.73
C CYS A 445 -9.97 19.22 3.11
N LEU A 446 -10.87 20.04 3.62
CA LEU A 446 -10.61 21.37 4.16
C LEU A 446 -10.53 21.29 5.68
N LEU A 447 -9.35 21.59 6.24
CA LEU A 447 -9.07 21.53 7.66
C LEU A 447 -9.30 22.91 8.31
N GLU A 448 -9.92 22.93 9.49
CA GLU A 448 -10.12 24.15 10.27
C GLU A 448 -8.79 24.71 10.76
N GLN A 449 -8.60 26.02 10.60
CA GLN A 449 -7.38 26.69 11.01
C GLN A 449 -7.18 26.60 12.54
N GLY A 450 -5.99 26.19 12.96
CA GLY A 450 -5.64 26.01 14.36
C GLY A 450 -6.07 24.68 14.98
N SER A 451 -6.71 23.78 14.21
CA SER A 451 -6.97 22.41 14.65
C SER A 451 -5.67 21.63 14.81
N THR A 452 -5.70 20.54 15.57
CA THR A 452 -4.55 19.62 15.75
C THR A 452 -4.16 19.01 14.42
N THR A 453 -5.15 18.52 13.66
CA THR A 453 -4.93 17.92 12.34
C THR A 453 -4.31 18.92 11.36
N GLN A 454 -4.79 20.18 11.33
CA GLN A 454 -4.21 21.21 10.46
C GLN A 454 -2.74 21.49 10.82
N ARG A 455 -2.40 21.52 12.10
CA ARG A 455 -0.99 21.66 12.53
C ARG A 455 -0.13 20.47 12.10
N CYS A 456 -0.67 19.26 12.20
CA CYS A 456 0.05 18.05 11.74
C CYS A 456 0.33 18.09 10.23
N TYR A 457 -0.65 18.44 9.41
CA TYR A 457 -0.46 18.54 7.96
C TYR A 457 0.30 19.80 7.50
N GLY A 458 0.32 20.84 8.34
CA GLY A 458 0.92 22.13 7.95
C GLY A 458 0.17 22.86 6.84
N SER A 459 -1.03 22.39 6.47
CA SER A 459 -1.86 22.91 5.37
C SER A 459 -3.33 22.97 5.77
N HIS A 460 -4.06 23.92 5.17
CA HIS A 460 -5.51 24.01 5.28
C HIS A 460 -6.23 23.05 4.31
N GLU A 461 -5.60 22.70 3.21
CA GLU A 461 -6.11 21.78 2.21
C GLU A 461 -5.25 20.53 2.16
N VAL A 462 -5.88 19.36 2.23
CA VAL A 462 -5.21 18.07 2.10
C VAL A 462 -5.97 17.18 1.12
N PHE A 463 -5.25 16.27 0.49
CA PHE A 463 -5.82 15.29 -0.43
C PHE A 463 -5.47 13.91 0.11
N GLU A 464 -6.50 13.18 0.54
CA GLU A 464 -6.34 11.86 1.12
C GLU A 464 -7.29 10.86 0.49
N ARG A 465 -6.90 9.59 0.51
CA ARG A 465 -7.64 8.51 -0.16
C ARG A 465 -8.72 7.95 0.74
N HIS A 466 -9.87 7.68 0.15
CA HIS A 466 -11.05 7.13 0.80
C HIS A 466 -11.30 5.69 0.34
N ARG A 467 -11.90 4.89 1.25
CA ARG A 467 -12.40 3.54 0.97
C ARG A 467 -13.52 3.19 1.95
N HIS A 468 -14.70 3.78 1.78
CA HIS A 468 -15.84 3.56 2.68
C HIS A 468 -17.18 3.87 2.02
N ARG A 469 -18.28 3.43 2.68
CA ARG A 469 -19.67 3.64 2.22
C ARG A 469 -20.50 4.47 3.19
N TYR A 470 -20.16 4.40 4.48
CA TYR A 470 -20.90 5.04 5.55
C TYR A 470 -20.14 6.28 6.01
N GLU A 471 -20.91 7.28 6.38
CA GLU A 471 -20.41 8.61 6.72
C GLU A 471 -21.08 9.12 7.98
N PHE A 472 -20.51 10.16 8.57
CA PHE A 472 -21.14 10.87 9.67
C PHE A 472 -22.46 11.52 9.22
N ASN A 473 -23.52 11.39 10.05
CA ASN A 473 -24.81 11.98 9.78
C ASN A 473 -24.85 13.44 10.31
N ASN A 474 -24.85 14.40 9.41
CA ASN A 474 -24.78 15.83 9.71
C ASN A 474 -25.92 16.35 10.61
N ASN A 475 -27.05 15.63 10.72
CA ASN A 475 -28.13 16.01 11.63
C ASN A 475 -27.72 16.01 13.11
N TYR A 476 -26.57 15.40 13.43
CA TYR A 476 -26.03 15.34 14.79
C TYR A 476 -24.88 16.32 15.05
N ILE A 477 -24.47 17.17 14.08
CA ILE A 477 -23.35 18.11 14.22
C ILE A 477 -23.56 19.03 15.44
N ASP A 478 -24.69 19.74 15.48
CA ASP A 478 -24.95 20.73 16.53
C ASP A 478 -24.92 20.08 17.92
N LEU A 479 -25.62 18.95 18.08
CA LEU A 479 -25.74 18.25 19.35
C LEU A 479 -24.39 17.74 19.85
N LEU A 480 -23.59 17.13 18.98
CA LEU A 480 -22.27 16.63 19.36
C LEU A 480 -21.25 17.75 19.55
N SER A 481 -21.37 18.85 18.82
CA SER A 481 -20.53 20.04 19.02
C SER A 481 -20.81 20.70 20.37
N GLU A 482 -22.06 20.82 20.78
CA GLU A 482 -22.44 21.33 22.11
C GLU A 482 -21.88 20.44 23.23
N ALA A 483 -21.79 19.13 22.97
CA ALA A 483 -21.16 18.18 23.89
C ALA A 483 -19.61 18.27 23.90
N GLY A 484 -18.99 18.95 22.90
CA GLY A 484 -17.55 19.22 22.83
C GLY A 484 -16.76 18.37 21.83
N LEU A 485 -17.42 17.71 20.87
CA LEU A 485 -16.77 17.08 19.71
C LEU A 485 -16.59 18.13 18.62
N ASN A 486 -15.36 18.34 18.13
CA ASN A 486 -15.06 19.32 17.11
C ASN A 486 -15.00 18.64 15.72
N PHE A 487 -15.68 19.23 14.74
CA PHE A 487 -15.72 18.79 13.36
C PHE A 487 -14.78 19.65 12.52
N VAL A 488 -13.49 19.32 12.54
CA VAL A 488 -12.40 20.18 12.06
C VAL A 488 -11.97 19.91 10.62
N GLY A 489 -12.46 18.84 10.00
CA GLY A 489 -12.21 18.52 8.59
C GLY A 489 -13.52 18.29 7.86
N LYS A 490 -13.64 18.88 6.66
CA LYS A 490 -14.83 18.75 5.80
C LYS A 490 -14.44 18.55 4.34
N SER A 491 -15.31 17.88 3.57
CA SER A 491 -15.20 17.80 2.12
C SER A 491 -15.19 19.20 1.49
N SER A 492 -14.72 19.31 0.24
CA SER A 492 -14.59 20.58 -0.48
C SER A 492 -15.90 21.37 -0.62
N ASP A 493 -17.04 20.66 -0.65
CA ASP A 493 -18.40 21.24 -0.67
C ASP A 493 -18.96 21.52 0.73
N GLY A 494 -18.23 21.15 1.79
CA GLY A 494 -18.62 21.29 3.19
C GLY A 494 -19.70 20.32 3.66
N MET A 495 -20.13 19.37 2.82
CA MET A 495 -21.26 18.50 3.08
C MET A 495 -20.90 17.26 3.91
N LEU A 496 -19.65 16.82 3.89
CA LEU A 496 -19.20 15.61 4.58
C LEU A 496 -18.19 15.95 5.66
N VAL A 497 -18.32 15.30 6.80
CA VAL A 497 -17.35 15.37 7.91
C VAL A 497 -16.22 14.40 7.64
N GLU A 498 -15.00 14.91 7.59
CA GLU A 498 -13.79 14.13 7.30
C GLU A 498 -12.90 13.91 8.54
N VAL A 499 -12.92 14.88 9.47
CA VAL A 499 -12.08 14.82 10.67
C VAL A 499 -12.83 15.32 11.89
N VAL A 500 -12.67 14.57 13.00
CA VAL A 500 -13.17 14.97 14.32
C VAL A 500 -12.03 15.02 15.33
N GLU A 501 -12.13 15.97 16.29
CA GLU A 501 -11.17 16.16 17.38
C GLU A 501 -11.89 16.40 18.71
N ILE A 502 -11.24 16.06 19.84
CA ILE A 502 -11.67 16.42 21.19
C ILE A 502 -10.68 17.44 21.75
N ALA A 503 -11.08 18.72 21.81
CA ALA A 503 -10.20 19.84 22.20
C ALA A 503 -9.59 19.72 23.61
N LYS A 504 -10.28 19.08 24.55
CA LYS A 504 -9.82 18.92 25.94
C LYS A 504 -9.02 17.63 26.18
N HIS A 505 -8.73 16.90 25.10
CA HIS A 505 -7.88 15.70 25.15
C HIS A 505 -6.45 16.05 24.72
N PRO A 506 -5.39 15.44 25.28
CA PRO A 506 -4.01 15.70 24.85
C PRO A 506 -3.81 15.54 23.34
N TRP A 507 -4.32 14.44 22.79
CA TRP A 507 -4.35 14.20 21.36
C TRP A 507 -5.44 13.18 21.03
N PHE A 508 -6.50 13.59 20.32
CA PHE A 508 -7.60 12.71 19.94
C PHE A 508 -8.10 13.14 18.56
N VAL A 509 -7.81 12.32 17.58
CA VAL A 509 -8.16 12.58 16.18
C VAL A 509 -8.84 11.36 15.59
N GLY A 510 -9.94 11.58 14.88
CA GLY A 510 -10.56 10.61 14.00
C GLY A 510 -10.61 11.16 12.58
N CYS A 511 -10.18 10.39 11.58
CA CYS A 511 -10.27 10.75 10.16
C CYS A 511 -11.04 9.69 9.37
N GLN A 512 -11.88 10.14 8.41
CA GLN A 512 -12.68 9.23 7.57
C GLN A 512 -11.86 8.65 6.42
N PHE A 513 -10.87 9.38 5.97
CA PHE A 513 -9.91 8.97 4.94
C PHE A 513 -8.80 8.07 5.52
N HIS A 514 -7.94 7.56 4.63
CA HIS A 514 -6.85 6.65 4.92
C HIS A 514 -5.48 7.31 4.67
N PRO A 515 -4.91 8.04 5.66
CA PRO A 515 -3.64 8.74 5.48
C PRO A 515 -2.45 7.77 5.30
N GLU A 516 -2.60 6.51 5.67
CA GLU A 516 -1.59 5.48 5.50
C GLU A 516 -1.25 5.20 4.04
N PHE A 517 -2.18 5.44 3.11
CA PHE A 517 -1.95 5.19 1.69
C PHE A 517 -1.03 6.21 1.02
N THR A 518 -0.90 7.40 1.59
CA THR A 518 -0.05 8.48 1.05
C THR A 518 1.28 8.63 1.80
N SER A 519 1.49 7.86 2.87
CA SER A 519 2.70 7.92 3.69
C SER A 519 3.92 7.35 2.97
N THR A 520 5.05 8.07 3.02
CA THR A 520 6.36 7.65 2.51
C THR A 520 7.47 7.88 3.54
N PRO A 521 8.61 7.15 3.47
CA PRO A 521 9.67 7.28 4.47
C PRO A 521 10.36 8.65 4.46
N SER A 522 10.30 9.38 3.35
CA SER A 522 10.90 10.71 3.18
C SER A 522 9.92 11.86 3.39
N CYS A 523 8.60 11.58 3.49
CA CYS A 523 7.56 12.59 3.68
C CYS A 523 6.76 12.34 4.96
N LEU A 524 6.67 13.37 5.81
CA LEU A 524 5.87 13.36 7.03
C LEU A 524 4.37 13.46 6.70
N LEU A 525 3.67 12.34 6.91
CA LEU A 525 2.30 12.42 7.39
C LEU A 525 2.33 11.99 8.86
N TYR A 526 1.95 12.89 9.76
CA TYR A 526 1.79 12.58 11.20
C TYR A 526 0.57 11.66 11.40
N THR A 527 0.71 10.41 11.00
CA THR A 527 -0.36 9.41 11.09
C THR A 527 -0.39 8.66 12.41
N SER A 528 0.58 8.95 13.30
CA SER A 528 0.64 8.31 14.61
C SER A 528 0.94 9.34 15.71
N PRO A 529 0.22 9.28 16.85
CA PRO A 529 0.55 10.11 18.01
C PRO A 529 1.95 9.71 18.52
N SER A 530 2.90 10.65 18.43
CA SER A 530 4.22 10.47 19.03
C SER A 530 4.24 11.05 20.46
N PRO A 531 5.13 10.59 21.35
CA PRO A 531 5.31 11.23 22.65
C PRO A 531 5.67 12.71 22.56
N ARG A 532 6.30 13.16 21.48
CA ARG A 532 6.57 14.58 21.23
C ARG A 532 5.30 15.38 21.00
N ASP A 533 4.28 14.81 20.35
CA ASP A 533 3.00 15.50 20.15
C ASP A 533 2.27 15.72 21.48
N VAL A 534 2.55 14.89 22.47
CA VAL A 534 2.00 15.00 23.84
C VAL A 534 2.77 16.03 24.68
N GLU A 535 4.09 16.11 24.52
CA GLU A 535 4.94 17.06 25.27
C GLU A 535 4.93 18.46 24.65
N GLU A 536 4.88 18.59 23.34
CA GLU A 536 4.89 19.88 22.62
C GLU A 536 3.52 20.58 22.61
N SER A 537 2.44 19.94 23.06
CA SER A 537 1.19 20.68 23.34
C SER A 537 1.35 21.80 24.37
N GLY A 538 2.54 21.92 24.98
CA GLY A 538 2.96 23.00 25.85
C GLY A 538 3.95 24.01 25.29
N MET A 539 4.51 23.84 24.08
CA MET A 539 5.49 24.77 23.50
C MET A 539 5.29 24.99 21.99
N ALA A 540 5.17 26.26 21.67
CA ALA A 540 5.05 26.74 20.30
C ALA A 540 6.32 26.49 19.48
N GLY A 541 6.14 25.98 18.28
CA GLY A 541 7.01 26.28 17.14
C GLY A 541 8.02 25.22 16.76
N CYS A 542 7.66 24.36 15.82
CA CYS A 542 8.64 23.84 14.88
C CYS A 542 8.19 24.16 13.46
N GLY A 543 8.77 25.22 12.89
CA GLY A 543 8.58 25.60 11.50
C GLY A 543 9.30 24.63 10.59
N CYS A 544 8.59 23.85 9.81
CA CYS A 544 9.13 23.26 8.60
C CYS A 544 9.39 24.38 7.59
N LYS A 545 10.64 24.77 7.42
CA LYS A 545 11.07 25.53 6.24
C LYS A 545 11.34 24.54 5.11
N LYS A 546 10.83 24.94 3.93
CA LYS A 546 10.91 24.34 2.60
C LYS A 546 12.18 23.60 2.27
#